data_b1d96a46e0513df05fdf52094455c039
#
_entry.id   b1d96a46e0513df05fdf52094455c039
#
_cell.length_a   1.000
_cell.length_b   1.000
_cell.length_c   1.000
_cell.angle_alpha   90.00
_cell.angle_beta   90.00
_cell.angle_gamma   90.00
#
_symmetry.space_group_name_H-M   'P 1'
#
loop_
_entity.id
_entity.type
_entity.pdbx_description
1 polymer ?
#
loop_
_entity_poly.entity_id
_entity_poly.type
_entity_poly.pdbx_seq_one_letter_code
_entity_poly.pdbx_strand_id
1 'polypeptide(L)'
;DLNTGDDLNTSLSKIERVDDDYQRKIIGLNPTGELPLHFLLQKNLPVNNRVVLHLHPTYIVSAMYAGIDLQKLATDFPEINRYTKVGPSVPMIPPVSEELAWASIKALGLDPVTGELEYDIIGLDRHGVVAISKDPWSAFEDIERLEHICKMALASGKHLK
;
A
#
# COMPACT_ATOMS: atom_id res chain seq x y z
N ASP A 1 -12.32 13.45 -5.86
CA ASP A 1 -11.65 14.48 -6.65
C ASP A 1 -10.31 14.80 -6.02
N LEU A 2 -9.30 13.95 -6.33
CA LEU A 2 -7.93 14.09 -5.82
C LEU A 2 -7.15 15.24 -6.48
N ASN A 3 -7.84 16.06 -7.25
CA ASN A 3 -7.21 17.12 -8.05
C ASN A 3 -7.10 18.47 -7.35
N THR A 4 -7.50 18.53 -6.10
CA THR A 4 -7.30 19.75 -5.34
C THR A 4 -6.41 19.40 -4.16
N GLY A 5 -5.10 19.60 -4.31
CA GLY A 5 -4.16 19.58 -3.20
C GLY A 5 -4.64 20.40 -2.01
N ASP A 6 -5.56 21.31 -2.27
CA ASP A 6 -6.26 22.12 -1.27
C ASP A 6 -7.23 21.31 -0.43
N ASP A 7 -7.94 20.32 -0.98
CA ASP A 7 -8.90 19.51 -0.20
C ASP A 7 -8.19 18.53 0.75
N LEU A 8 -7.07 17.97 0.32
CA LEU A 8 -6.23 17.13 1.18
C LEU A 8 -5.57 17.99 2.28
N ASN A 9 -5.01 19.13 1.94
CA ASN A 9 -4.45 20.05 2.92
C ASN A 9 -5.51 20.60 3.87
N THR A 10 -6.70 20.91 3.39
CA THR A 10 -7.82 21.35 4.21
C THR A 10 -8.33 20.24 5.13
N SER A 11 -8.37 19.00 4.66
CA SER A 11 -8.76 17.86 5.47
C SER A 11 -7.68 17.50 6.51
N LEU A 12 -6.41 17.55 6.13
CA LEU A 12 -5.29 17.32 7.06
C LEU A 12 -5.13 18.45 8.08
N SER A 13 -5.41 19.70 7.71
CA SER A 13 -5.37 20.82 8.65
C SER A 13 -6.48 20.76 9.70
N LYS A 14 -7.52 19.93 9.48
CA LYS A 14 -8.59 19.68 10.46
C LYS A 14 -8.22 18.55 11.44
N ILE A 15 -7.11 17.87 11.27
CA ILE A 15 -6.61 16.86 12.20
C ILE A 15 -5.60 17.52 13.11
N GLU A 16 -5.97 17.72 14.36
CA GLU A 16 -5.08 18.24 15.39
C GLU A 16 -4.46 17.08 16.16
N ARG A 17 -3.13 17.04 16.19
CA ARG A 17 -2.39 16.07 16.99
C ARG A 17 -2.46 16.46 18.45
N VAL A 18 -3.00 15.56 19.29
CA VAL A 18 -3.21 15.82 20.73
C VAL A 18 -2.00 15.38 21.54
N ASP A 19 -1.33 14.28 21.16
CA ASP A 19 -0.13 13.76 21.82
C ASP A 19 0.70 12.89 20.86
N ASP A 20 1.82 12.36 21.37
CA ASP A 20 2.71 11.50 20.60
C ASP A 20 2.15 10.08 20.35
N ASP A 21 1.07 9.70 21.04
CA ASP A 21 0.42 8.39 20.94
C ASP A 21 -0.69 8.34 19.86
N TYR A 22 -0.58 9.17 18.84
CA TYR A 22 -1.55 9.27 17.72
C TYR A 22 -2.95 9.70 18.13
N GLN A 23 -3.16 10.22 19.33
CA GLN A 23 -4.43 10.85 19.67
C GLN A 23 -4.60 12.10 18.82
N ARG A 24 -5.76 12.19 18.19
CA ARG A 24 -6.07 13.29 17.27
C ARG A 24 -7.45 13.83 17.57
N LYS A 25 -7.53 15.14 17.52
CA LYS A 25 -8.81 15.84 17.51
C LYS A 25 -9.17 16.10 16.05
N ILE A 26 -10.31 15.57 15.62
CA ILE A 26 -10.83 15.77 14.28
C ILE A 26 -11.84 16.92 14.32
N ILE A 27 -11.63 17.92 13.47
CA ILE A 27 -12.53 19.05 13.35
C ILE A 27 -13.28 18.90 12.01
N GLY A 28 -14.45 18.28 12.04
CA GLY A 28 -15.38 18.19 10.92
C GLY A 28 -15.48 16.83 10.22
N LEU A 29 -14.42 16.27 9.64
CA LEU A 29 -14.46 15.00 8.90
C LEU A 29 -13.70 13.88 9.64
N ASN A 30 -14.22 12.67 9.58
CA ASN A 30 -13.51 11.50 10.07
C ASN A 30 -12.41 11.10 9.07
N PRO A 31 -11.18 10.81 9.52
CA PRO A 31 -10.13 10.27 8.66
C PRO A 31 -10.46 8.83 8.27
N THR A 32 -9.67 8.29 7.33
CA THR A 32 -9.68 6.86 7.04
C THR A 32 -9.39 6.02 8.29
N GLY A 33 -9.99 4.84 8.39
CA GLY A 33 -9.66 3.88 9.45
C GLY A 33 -8.18 3.47 9.43
N GLU A 34 -7.56 3.40 8.24
CA GLU A 34 -6.14 3.05 8.07
C GLU A 34 -5.18 4.22 8.35
N LEU A 35 -5.61 5.19 9.17
CA LEU A 35 -4.78 6.33 9.53
C LEU A 35 -3.42 5.95 10.14
N PRO A 36 -3.28 4.93 11.01
CA PRO A 36 -1.97 4.50 11.51
C PRO A 36 -1.01 4.09 10.40
N LEU A 37 -1.50 3.33 9.41
CA LEU A 37 -0.73 2.91 8.24
C LEU A 37 -0.23 4.10 7.43
N HIS A 38 -1.14 4.99 7.03
CA HIS A 38 -0.79 6.18 6.26
C HIS A 38 0.15 7.10 7.03
N PHE A 39 -0.10 7.33 8.31
CA PHE A 39 0.73 8.23 9.12
C PHE A 39 2.16 7.71 9.28
N LEU A 40 2.33 6.42 9.64
CA LEU A 40 3.66 5.85 9.86
C LEU A 40 4.47 5.76 8.56
N LEU A 41 3.83 5.38 7.46
CA LEU A 41 4.48 5.41 6.14
C LEU A 41 4.89 6.83 5.76
N GLN A 42 3.97 7.79 5.78
CA GLN A 42 4.23 9.18 5.42
C GLN A 42 5.33 9.83 6.29
N LYS A 43 5.40 9.47 7.57
CA LYS A 43 6.44 9.98 8.48
C LYS A 43 7.85 9.51 8.10
N ASN A 44 7.97 8.31 7.55
CA ASN A 44 9.25 7.67 7.26
C ASN A 44 9.66 7.76 5.78
N LEU A 45 8.74 8.10 4.88
CA LEU A 45 9.02 8.23 3.45
C LEU A 45 9.79 9.51 3.13
N PRO A 46 10.72 9.46 2.14
CA PRO A 46 11.42 10.64 1.65
C PRO A 46 10.47 11.61 0.94
N VAL A 47 10.85 12.88 0.88
CA VAL A 47 10.01 13.95 0.30
C VAL A 47 9.55 13.65 -1.13
N ASN A 48 10.37 12.93 -1.90
CA ASN A 48 10.10 12.64 -3.31
C ASN A 48 9.21 11.40 -3.54
N ASN A 49 8.89 10.63 -2.49
CA ASN A 49 8.12 9.38 -2.57
C ASN A 49 7.03 9.33 -1.50
N ARG A 50 6.18 10.36 -1.44
CA ARG A 50 5.20 10.54 -0.35
C ARG A 50 3.78 10.16 -0.70
N VAL A 51 3.53 9.57 -1.85
CA VAL A 51 2.20 9.06 -2.15
C VAL A 51 2.09 7.66 -1.59
N VAL A 52 1.16 7.46 -0.68
CA VAL A 52 0.75 6.17 -0.14
C VAL A 52 -0.64 5.89 -0.67
N LEU A 53 -0.78 4.92 -1.55
CA LEU A 53 -2.06 4.49 -2.09
C LEU A 53 -2.41 3.12 -1.51
N HIS A 54 -3.54 3.07 -0.79
CA HIS A 54 -4.10 1.82 -0.25
C HIS A 54 -5.44 1.54 -0.91
N LEU A 55 -5.55 0.38 -1.56
CA LEU A 55 -6.76 -0.08 -2.26
C LEU A 55 -7.04 -1.55 -1.94
N HIS A 56 -8.27 -1.99 -2.27
CA HIS A 56 -8.72 -3.38 -2.13
C HIS A 56 -9.05 -4.01 -3.50
N PRO A 57 -8.06 -4.25 -4.38
CA PRO A 57 -8.28 -4.79 -5.72
C PRO A 57 -8.73 -6.23 -5.65
N THR A 58 -9.75 -6.57 -6.44
CA THR A 58 -10.42 -7.88 -6.35
C THR A 58 -9.51 -9.05 -6.67
N TYR A 59 -8.73 -8.97 -7.75
CA TYR A 59 -7.92 -10.12 -8.19
C TYR A 59 -6.64 -10.26 -7.36
N ILE A 60 -6.06 -9.17 -6.88
CA ILE A 60 -4.90 -9.24 -5.96
C ILE A 60 -5.33 -9.90 -4.64
N VAL A 61 -6.43 -9.44 -4.04
CA VAL A 61 -6.95 -10.04 -2.81
C VAL A 61 -7.35 -11.51 -3.02
N SER A 62 -8.00 -11.82 -4.16
CA SER A 62 -8.36 -13.19 -4.50
C SER A 62 -7.14 -14.08 -4.72
N ALA A 63 -6.06 -13.57 -5.33
CA ALA A 63 -4.82 -14.30 -5.54
C ALA A 63 -4.17 -14.65 -4.19
N MET A 64 -4.06 -13.69 -3.28
CA MET A 64 -3.54 -13.96 -1.92
C MET A 64 -4.42 -14.97 -1.18
N TYR A 65 -5.75 -14.85 -1.28
CA TYR A 65 -6.67 -15.81 -0.68
C TYR A 65 -6.53 -17.22 -1.25
N ALA A 66 -6.18 -17.35 -2.54
CA ALA A 66 -5.87 -18.61 -3.20
C ALA A 66 -4.45 -19.14 -2.88
N GLY A 67 -3.70 -18.45 -2.00
CA GLY A 67 -2.35 -18.85 -1.60
C GLY A 67 -1.26 -18.52 -2.64
N ILE A 68 -1.54 -17.64 -3.59
CA ILE A 68 -0.55 -17.18 -4.57
C ILE A 68 0.38 -16.15 -3.92
N ASP A 69 1.68 -16.44 -3.99
CA ASP A 69 2.72 -15.49 -3.61
C ASP A 69 2.87 -14.43 -4.71
N LEU A 70 2.51 -13.19 -4.39
CA LEU A 70 2.50 -12.07 -5.34
C LEU A 70 3.90 -11.73 -5.84
N GLN A 71 4.91 -11.78 -4.97
CA GLN A 71 6.29 -11.50 -5.33
C GLN A 71 6.82 -12.55 -6.31
N LYS A 72 6.56 -13.81 -6.03
CA LYS A 72 6.92 -14.90 -6.93
C LYS A 72 6.14 -14.83 -8.24
N LEU A 73 4.83 -14.55 -8.19
CA LEU A 73 4.01 -14.39 -9.39
C LEU A 73 4.59 -13.31 -10.31
N ALA A 74 5.02 -12.17 -9.76
CA ALA A 74 5.60 -11.08 -10.53
C ALA A 74 6.85 -11.53 -11.32
N THR A 75 7.63 -12.50 -10.81
CA THR A 75 8.82 -13.02 -11.53
C THR A 75 8.47 -13.80 -12.80
N ASP A 76 7.25 -14.35 -12.89
CA ASP A 76 6.78 -15.07 -14.07
C ASP A 76 6.34 -14.11 -15.20
N PHE A 77 6.23 -12.82 -14.91
CA PHE A 77 5.79 -11.79 -15.84
C PHE A 77 6.86 -10.70 -16.00
N PRO A 78 7.82 -10.86 -16.96
CA PRO A 78 8.97 -9.95 -17.09
C PRO A 78 8.59 -8.48 -17.25
N GLU A 79 7.41 -8.22 -17.83
CA GLU A 79 6.92 -6.86 -18.08
C GLU A 79 6.63 -6.11 -16.78
N ILE A 80 6.06 -6.77 -15.76
CA ILE A 80 5.81 -6.09 -14.48
C ILE A 80 7.12 -5.75 -13.78
N ASN A 81 8.07 -6.68 -13.74
CA ASN A 81 9.35 -6.47 -13.06
C ASN A 81 10.18 -5.32 -13.63
N ARG A 82 9.89 -4.91 -14.85
CA ARG A 82 10.55 -3.77 -15.50
C ARG A 82 10.13 -2.43 -14.90
N TYR A 83 8.90 -2.34 -14.38
CA TYR A 83 8.28 -1.09 -13.98
C TYR A 83 7.84 -1.05 -12.52
N THR A 84 7.63 -2.22 -11.91
CA THR A 84 7.03 -2.33 -10.57
C THR A 84 7.76 -3.42 -9.77
N LYS A 85 8.35 -3.03 -8.66
CA LYS A 85 9.00 -3.96 -7.74
C LYS A 85 7.96 -4.43 -6.71
N VAL A 86 7.53 -5.68 -6.85
CA VAL A 86 6.56 -6.30 -5.95
C VAL A 86 7.29 -6.90 -4.77
N GLY A 87 6.99 -6.42 -3.56
CA GLY A 87 7.54 -6.95 -2.31
C GLY A 87 6.74 -8.13 -1.75
N PRO A 88 7.24 -8.73 -0.65
CA PRO A 88 6.55 -9.80 0.04
C PRO A 88 5.21 -9.31 0.61
N SER A 89 4.19 -10.17 0.59
CA SER A 89 2.92 -9.84 1.22
C SER A 89 3.03 -9.85 2.74
N VAL A 90 2.40 -8.90 3.40
CA VAL A 90 2.21 -8.86 4.85
C VAL A 90 1.19 -9.96 5.21
N PRO A 91 1.46 -10.82 6.19
CA PRO A 91 0.49 -11.81 6.64
C PRO A 91 -0.75 -11.13 7.23
N MET A 92 -1.82 -11.90 7.42
CA MET A 92 -3.06 -11.37 7.99
C MET A 92 -2.81 -10.78 9.40
N ILE A 93 -2.90 -9.47 9.49
CA ILE A 93 -2.81 -8.67 10.72
C ILE A 93 -4.11 -7.87 10.82
N PRO A 94 -4.64 -7.62 12.03
CA PRO A 94 -5.84 -6.81 12.19
C PRO A 94 -5.71 -5.45 11.50
N PRO A 95 -6.70 -5.02 10.72
CA PRO A 95 -6.69 -3.69 10.10
C PRO A 95 -6.72 -2.58 11.16
N VAL A 96 -6.41 -1.36 10.75
CA VAL A 96 -6.45 -0.17 11.62
C VAL A 96 -5.47 -0.26 12.80
N SER A 97 -4.37 -1.01 12.67
CA SER A 97 -3.40 -1.23 13.73
C SER A 97 -2.02 -0.67 13.38
N GLU A 98 -1.27 -0.28 14.41
CA GLU A 98 0.15 0.08 14.25
C GLU A 98 0.99 -1.14 13.86
N GLU A 99 0.60 -2.33 14.30
CA GLU A 99 1.27 -3.57 13.94
C GLU A 99 1.26 -3.77 12.42
N LEU A 100 0.10 -3.56 11.76
CA LEU A 100 -0.03 -3.60 10.31
C LEU A 100 0.87 -2.55 9.64
N ALA A 101 0.93 -1.35 10.19
CA ALA A 101 1.75 -0.27 9.65
C ALA A 101 3.25 -0.61 9.72
N TRP A 102 3.75 -1.11 10.84
CA TRP A 102 5.15 -1.52 10.99
C TRP A 102 5.50 -2.74 10.13
N ALA A 103 4.58 -3.71 10.03
CA ALA A 103 4.75 -4.85 9.13
C ALA A 103 4.83 -4.41 7.67
N SER A 104 4.04 -3.42 7.28
CA SER A 104 4.06 -2.83 5.93
C SER A 104 5.37 -2.09 5.64
N ILE A 105 5.89 -1.30 6.57
CA ILE A 105 7.20 -0.65 6.47
C ILE A 105 8.29 -1.69 6.23
N LYS A 106 8.28 -2.77 7.01
CA LYS A 106 9.23 -3.86 6.87
C LYS A 106 9.11 -4.58 5.53
N ALA A 107 7.88 -4.87 5.08
CA ALA A 107 7.63 -5.57 3.81
C ALA A 107 8.01 -4.71 2.59
N LEU A 108 7.86 -3.38 2.67
CA LEU A 108 8.32 -2.44 1.66
C LEU A 108 9.85 -2.32 1.61
N GLY A 109 10.56 -2.87 2.60
CA GLY A 109 12.00 -2.67 2.72
C GLY A 109 12.37 -1.20 2.93
N LEU A 110 11.49 -0.45 3.61
CA LEU A 110 11.72 0.96 3.89
C LEU A 110 12.77 1.10 5.00
N ASP A 111 13.90 1.70 4.66
CA ASP A 111 14.91 2.12 5.63
C ASP A 111 14.46 3.44 6.28
N PRO A 112 14.13 3.46 7.57
CA PRO A 112 13.66 4.67 8.24
C PRO A 112 14.73 5.75 8.40
N VAL A 113 16.01 5.43 8.19
CA VAL A 113 17.11 6.38 8.28
C VAL A 113 17.35 7.08 6.94
N THR A 114 17.42 6.30 5.85
CA THR A 114 17.68 6.84 4.50
C THR A 114 16.40 7.17 3.75
N GLY A 115 15.27 6.55 4.11
CA GLY A 115 14.00 6.62 3.39
C GLY A 115 14.00 5.82 2.08
N GLU A 116 15.03 5.04 1.82
CA GLU A 116 15.08 4.18 0.63
C GLU A 116 14.06 3.05 0.73
N LEU A 117 13.44 2.74 -0.41
CA LEU A 117 12.47 1.67 -0.58
C LEU A 117 13.08 0.56 -1.44
N GLU A 118 12.91 -0.68 -1.03
CA GLU A 118 13.27 -1.84 -1.86
C GLU A 118 12.15 -2.18 -2.86
N TYR A 119 10.88 -1.99 -2.46
CA TYR A 119 9.70 -2.35 -3.23
C TYR A 119 8.73 -1.19 -3.38
N ASP A 120 8.00 -1.17 -4.51
CA ASP A 120 7.02 -0.15 -4.84
C ASP A 120 5.62 -0.50 -4.34
N ILE A 121 5.30 -1.82 -4.27
CA ILE A 121 3.98 -2.34 -3.87
C ILE A 121 4.11 -3.63 -3.05
N ILE A 122 3.24 -3.76 -2.06
CA ILE A 122 3.08 -4.96 -1.24
C ILE A 122 1.62 -5.37 -1.12
N GLY A 123 1.37 -6.67 -0.98
CA GLY A 123 0.06 -7.20 -0.59
C GLY A 123 -0.14 -7.12 0.93
N LEU A 124 -1.38 -6.92 1.35
CA LEU A 124 -1.85 -7.15 2.72
C LEU A 124 -2.80 -8.35 2.65
N ASP A 125 -2.40 -9.50 3.20
CA ASP A 125 -3.14 -10.76 3.01
C ASP A 125 -4.61 -10.61 3.42
N ARG A 126 -5.51 -10.98 2.50
CA ARG A 126 -6.98 -10.91 2.63
C ARG A 126 -7.54 -9.52 2.92
N HIS A 127 -6.77 -8.47 2.66
CA HIS A 127 -7.17 -7.11 2.95
C HIS A 127 -7.08 -6.25 1.68
N GLY A 128 -5.88 -6.02 1.18
CA GLY A 128 -5.66 -5.13 0.05
C GLY A 128 -4.21 -5.02 -0.35
N VAL A 129 -3.83 -3.85 -0.82
CA VAL A 129 -2.45 -3.51 -1.20
C VAL A 129 -2.05 -2.14 -0.69
N VAL A 130 -0.75 -1.94 -0.55
CA VAL A 130 -0.14 -0.62 -0.35
C VAL A 130 0.87 -0.40 -1.47
N ALA A 131 0.72 0.70 -2.20
CA ALA A 131 1.69 1.15 -3.19
C ALA A 131 2.26 2.52 -2.81
N ILE A 132 3.56 2.68 -3.03
CA ILE A 132 4.32 3.90 -2.73
C ILE A 132 4.89 4.45 -4.02
N SER A 133 4.69 5.74 -4.28
CA SER A 133 5.25 6.40 -5.45
C SER A 133 5.45 7.90 -5.25
N LYS A 134 6.00 8.55 -6.26
CA LYS A 134 6.16 10.00 -6.33
C LYS A 134 4.86 10.74 -6.63
N ASP A 135 3.93 10.10 -7.32
CA ASP A 135 2.63 10.66 -7.71
C ASP A 135 1.52 9.59 -7.66
N PRO A 136 0.23 10.01 -7.53
CA PRO A 136 -0.87 9.08 -7.40
C PRO A 136 -1.09 8.16 -8.61
N TRP A 137 -0.81 8.64 -9.81
CA TRP A 137 -1.02 7.86 -11.04
C TRP A 137 0.01 6.74 -11.15
N SER A 138 1.28 7.02 -10.86
CA SER A 138 2.32 5.99 -10.82
C SER A 138 1.99 4.90 -9.79
N ALA A 139 1.55 5.27 -8.59
CA ALA A 139 1.10 4.28 -7.58
C ALA A 139 -0.11 3.47 -8.05
N PHE A 140 -1.06 4.10 -8.73
CA PHE A 140 -2.22 3.41 -9.28
C PHE A 140 -1.83 2.46 -10.40
N GLU A 141 -0.92 2.85 -11.31
CA GLU A 141 -0.41 1.98 -12.37
C GLU A 141 0.30 0.74 -11.83
N ASP A 142 1.04 0.85 -10.71
CA ASP A 142 1.67 -0.29 -10.07
C ASP A 142 0.62 -1.30 -9.57
N ILE A 143 -0.48 -0.79 -9.01
CA ILE A 143 -1.61 -1.62 -8.58
C ILE A 143 -2.29 -2.27 -9.79
N GLU A 144 -2.57 -1.52 -10.86
CA GLU A 144 -3.22 -2.05 -12.07
C GLU A 144 -2.39 -3.15 -12.75
N ARG A 145 -1.06 -3.00 -12.83
CA ARG A 145 -0.17 -4.03 -13.37
C ARG A 145 -0.26 -5.33 -12.55
N LEU A 146 -0.20 -5.21 -11.21
CA LEU A 146 -0.30 -6.37 -10.32
C LEU A 146 -1.69 -7.01 -10.38
N GLU A 147 -2.76 -6.21 -10.40
CA GLU A 147 -4.14 -6.66 -10.55
C GLU A 147 -4.32 -7.46 -11.86
N HIS A 148 -3.72 -6.97 -12.95
CA HIS A 148 -3.81 -7.62 -14.26
C HIS A 148 -3.16 -9.02 -14.25
N ILE A 149 -1.94 -9.17 -13.72
CA ILE A 149 -1.29 -10.48 -13.66
C ILE A 149 -1.97 -11.44 -12.68
N CYS A 150 -2.51 -10.93 -11.57
CA CYS A 150 -3.33 -11.73 -10.66
C CYS A 150 -4.57 -12.28 -11.36
N LYS A 151 -5.26 -11.45 -12.14
CA LYS A 151 -6.40 -11.86 -12.97
C LYS A 151 -6.02 -12.97 -13.94
N MET A 152 -4.89 -12.83 -14.65
CA MET A 152 -4.40 -13.86 -15.56
C MET A 152 -4.04 -15.16 -14.84
N ALA A 153 -3.35 -15.07 -13.71
CA ALA A 153 -2.97 -16.23 -12.91
C ALA A 153 -4.20 -17.03 -12.43
N LEU A 154 -5.20 -16.32 -11.89
CA LEU A 154 -6.46 -16.93 -11.45
C LEU A 154 -7.23 -17.56 -12.61
N ALA A 155 -7.37 -16.84 -13.73
CA ALA A 155 -8.05 -17.34 -14.91
C ALA A 155 -7.37 -18.55 -15.56
N SER A 156 -6.04 -18.67 -15.43
CA SER A 156 -5.28 -19.80 -15.95
C SER A 156 -5.50 -21.12 -15.20
N GLY A 157 -5.97 -21.06 -13.95
CA GLY A 157 -6.12 -22.21 -13.07
C GLY A 157 -4.80 -22.88 -12.65
N LYS A 158 -3.64 -22.32 -12.96
CA LYS A 158 -2.34 -22.92 -12.62
C LYS A 158 -2.12 -23.04 -11.10
N HIS A 159 -2.74 -22.17 -10.32
CA HIS A 159 -2.66 -22.18 -8.85
C HIS A 159 -3.40 -23.36 -8.19
N LEU A 160 -4.22 -24.09 -8.97
CA LEU A 160 -4.95 -25.27 -8.51
C LEU A 160 -4.15 -26.58 -8.68
N LYS A 161 -2.92 -26.51 -9.19
CA LYS A 161 -2.02 -27.63 -9.38
C LYS A 161 -0.93 -27.58 -8.31
#